data_a4f1eac6e4992708069cdd1cfdfb2ab7
#
_entry.id   a4f1eac6e4992708069cdd1cfdfb2ab7
#
_cell.length_a   1.000
_cell.length_b   1.000
_cell.length_c   1.000
_cell.angle_alpha   90.00
_cell.angle_beta   90.00
_cell.angle_gamma   90.00
#
_symmetry.space_group_name_H-M   'P 1'
#
loop_
_entity.id
_entity.type
_entity.pdbx_description
1 polymer ?
#
loop_
_entity_poly.entity_id
_entity_poly.type
_entity_poly.pdbx_seq_one_letter_code
_entity_poly.pdbx_strand_id
1 'polypeptide(L)'
;RDFDDFLAHLTQEKRKKFRQERRRVAEAGVIFRWALGADITADDWNFFYRCYERTYLEHGNPPYLTRGFFQQMAARMPEHWLLFIAERDGQPIASSLIALSQGTSSANGQFYAENPPHTAYGRYWGALERVDCLHFEACYYQPIEWCIAHGVGRFEGGAQGEHKMARALLPVRTTSAHWLAHPAFADAIDRHLQREGEGVDGY
;
A
#
# COMPACT_ATOMS: atom_id res chain seq x y z
N ARG A 1 -19.72 10.08 -2.30
CA ARG A 1 -20.03 8.74 -1.86
C ARG A 1 -18.91 8.30 -0.94
N ASP A 2 -19.13 7.31 -0.09
CA ASP A 2 -18.32 7.01 1.06
C ASP A 2 -17.91 5.52 1.09
N PHE A 3 -17.24 5.09 2.16
CA PHE A 3 -16.79 3.71 2.31
C PHE A 3 -17.95 2.71 2.44
N ASP A 4 -19.09 3.10 3.00
CA ASP A 4 -20.28 2.23 3.07
C ASP A 4 -20.89 2.02 1.68
N ASP A 5 -20.91 3.03 0.81
CA ASP A 5 -21.28 2.90 -0.60
C ASP A 5 -20.34 1.93 -1.34
N PHE A 6 -19.03 2.03 -1.11
CA PHE A 6 -18.07 1.05 -1.62
C PHE A 6 -18.39 -0.37 -1.14
N LEU A 7 -18.64 -0.55 0.15
CA LEU A 7 -19.01 -1.86 0.69
C LEU A 7 -20.31 -2.41 0.08
N ALA A 8 -21.27 -1.55 -0.24
CA ALA A 8 -22.55 -1.96 -0.83
C ALA A 8 -22.37 -2.66 -2.20
N HIS A 9 -21.33 -2.34 -2.94
CA HIS A 9 -21.00 -2.97 -4.22
C HIS A 9 -20.33 -4.35 -4.09
N LEU A 10 -19.92 -4.74 -2.87
CA LEU A 10 -19.31 -6.04 -2.62
C LEU A 10 -20.35 -7.13 -2.36
N THR A 11 -19.97 -8.40 -2.50
CA THR A 11 -20.79 -9.52 -2.07
C THR A 11 -21.03 -9.47 -0.55
N GLN A 12 -22.11 -10.08 -0.09
CA GLN A 12 -22.42 -10.13 1.35
C GLN A 12 -21.29 -10.73 2.19
N GLU A 13 -20.65 -11.77 1.67
CA GLU A 13 -19.53 -12.42 2.33
C GLU A 13 -18.32 -11.46 2.49
N LYS A 14 -17.95 -10.79 1.41
CA LYS A 14 -16.86 -9.79 1.46
C LYS A 14 -17.17 -8.67 2.43
N ARG A 15 -18.40 -8.09 2.38
CA ARG A 15 -18.83 -7.05 3.34
C ARG A 15 -18.71 -7.51 4.79
N LYS A 16 -19.17 -8.73 5.07
CA LYS A 16 -19.08 -9.31 6.42
C LYS A 16 -17.64 -9.42 6.87
N LYS A 17 -16.75 -9.91 5.99
CA LYS A 17 -15.32 -10.06 6.26
C LYS A 17 -14.65 -8.70 6.54
N PHE A 18 -14.88 -7.69 5.70
CA PHE A 18 -14.36 -6.34 5.91
C PHE A 18 -14.75 -5.78 7.29
N ARG A 19 -16.05 -5.80 7.60
CA ARG A 19 -16.56 -5.29 8.87
C ARG A 19 -16.00 -6.07 10.08
N GLN A 20 -15.83 -7.37 9.95
CA GLN A 20 -15.27 -8.20 11.02
C GLN A 20 -13.79 -7.92 11.24
N GLU A 21 -13.00 -7.79 10.18
CA GLU A 21 -11.56 -7.51 10.27
C GLU A 21 -11.32 -6.11 10.85
N ARG A 22 -12.02 -5.10 10.38
CA ARG A 22 -11.96 -3.72 10.93
C ARG A 22 -12.34 -3.67 12.41
N ARG A 23 -13.43 -4.37 12.78
CA ARG A 23 -13.87 -4.43 14.17
C ARG A 23 -12.82 -5.05 15.08
N ARG A 24 -12.14 -6.14 14.67
CA ARG A 24 -11.07 -6.75 15.47
C ARG A 24 -9.93 -5.79 15.78
N VAL A 25 -9.54 -4.98 14.81
CA VAL A 25 -8.50 -3.97 14.98
C VAL A 25 -8.96 -2.88 15.96
N ALA A 26 -10.21 -2.40 15.82
CA ALA A 26 -10.79 -1.41 16.74
C ALA A 26 -10.94 -1.96 18.16
N GLU A 27 -11.42 -3.20 18.33
CA GLU A 27 -11.55 -3.87 19.63
C GLU A 27 -10.19 -4.11 20.32
N ALA A 28 -9.11 -4.20 19.53
CA ALA A 28 -7.74 -4.24 20.05
C ALA A 28 -7.20 -2.88 20.50
N GLY A 29 -8.02 -1.82 20.45
CA GLY A 29 -7.66 -0.47 20.86
C GLY A 29 -6.75 0.28 19.88
N VAL A 30 -6.69 -0.18 18.61
CA VAL A 30 -5.85 0.46 17.59
C VAL A 30 -6.63 1.58 16.92
N ILE A 31 -6.01 2.74 16.84
CA ILE A 31 -6.47 3.89 16.08
C ILE A 31 -5.49 4.20 14.95
N PHE A 32 -5.94 4.91 13.94
CA PHE A 32 -5.10 5.30 12.81
C PHE A 32 -5.03 6.81 12.70
N ARG A 33 -3.84 7.32 12.40
CA ARG A 33 -3.63 8.63 11.81
C ARG A 33 -2.94 8.49 10.46
N TRP A 34 -3.03 9.51 9.65
CA TRP A 34 -2.27 9.62 8.41
C TRP A 34 -1.59 10.97 8.30
N ALA A 35 -0.52 11.00 7.52
CA ALA A 35 0.20 12.20 7.17
C ALA A 35 0.53 12.19 5.67
N LEU A 36 0.50 13.34 5.05
CA LEU A 36 0.66 13.50 3.61
C LEU A 36 1.79 14.48 3.31
N GLY A 37 2.65 14.11 2.35
CA GLY A 37 3.64 15.04 1.83
C GLY A 37 4.59 15.57 2.88
N ALA A 38 4.68 16.89 2.96
CA ALA A 38 5.55 17.59 3.92
C ALA A 38 5.09 17.48 5.39
N ASP A 39 3.84 17.04 5.63
CA ASP A 39 3.33 16.83 6.98
C ASP A 39 3.85 15.52 7.59
N ILE A 40 4.46 14.63 6.79
CA ILE A 40 5.16 13.46 7.32
C ILE A 40 6.44 13.93 7.99
N THR A 41 6.45 13.90 9.31
CA THR A 41 7.58 14.37 10.10
C THR A 41 8.81 13.48 9.99
N ALA A 42 9.97 13.97 10.41
CA ALA A 42 11.19 13.17 10.48
C ALA A 42 11.02 11.95 11.42
N ASP A 43 10.27 12.11 12.52
CA ASP A 43 9.97 11.03 13.46
C ASP A 43 9.05 9.99 12.83
N ASP A 44 8.07 10.39 12.03
CA ASP A 44 7.21 9.48 11.27
C ASP A 44 8.01 8.65 10.27
N TRP A 45 8.92 9.29 9.52
CA TRP A 45 9.82 8.57 8.62
C TRP A 45 10.76 7.62 9.35
N ASN A 46 11.27 7.99 10.51
CA ASN A 46 12.10 7.13 11.34
C ASN A 46 11.31 5.93 11.88
N PHE A 47 10.07 6.17 12.31
CA PHE A 47 9.17 5.10 12.76
C PHE A 47 8.83 4.16 11.61
N PHE A 48 8.44 4.70 10.46
CA PHE A 48 8.18 3.91 9.25
C PHE A 48 9.38 3.03 8.89
N TYR A 49 10.59 3.58 8.90
CA TYR A 49 11.77 2.77 8.56
C TYR A 49 12.00 1.61 9.54
N ARG A 50 11.74 1.79 10.82
CA ARG A 50 11.81 0.70 11.82
C ARG A 50 10.80 -0.41 11.49
N CYS A 51 9.59 -0.06 11.11
CA CYS A 51 8.58 -1.02 10.68
C CYS A 51 9.00 -1.75 9.39
N TYR A 52 9.47 -1.02 8.40
CA TYR A 52 9.99 -1.55 7.15
C TYR A 52 11.14 -2.54 7.36
N GLU A 53 12.16 -2.12 8.11
CA GLU A 53 13.32 -2.94 8.47
C GLU A 53 12.90 -4.23 9.19
N ARG A 54 11.97 -4.13 10.15
CA ARG A 54 11.44 -5.28 10.88
C ARG A 54 10.84 -6.33 9.95
N THR A 55 10.05 -5.92 8.97
CA THR A 55 9.44 -6.83 7.99
C THR A 55 10.49 -7.62 7.23
N TYR A 56 11.57 -6.98 6.77
CA TYR A 56 12.65 -7.67 6.06
C TYR A 56 13.40 -8.66 6.96
N LEU A 57 13.76 -8.23 8.17
CA LEU A 57 14.46 -9.09 9.14
C LEU A 57 13.63 -10.32 9.54
N GLU A 58 12.32 -10.19 9.70
CA GLU A 58 11.42 -11.31 9.97
C GLU A 58 11.36 -12.32 8.83
N HIS A 59 11.62 -11.90 7.60
CA HIS A 59 11.76 -12.77 6.43
C HIS A 59 13.20 -13.25 6.18
N GLY A 60 14.13 -12.99 7.12
CA GLY A 60 15.51 -13.43 7.03
C GLY A 60 16.38 -12.66 6.03
N ASN A 61 15.95 -11.48 5.59
CA ASN A 61 16.64 -10.64 4.63
C ASN A 61 17.04 -9.29 5.23
N PRO A 62 18.15 -8.67 4.81
CA PRO A 62 18.44 -7.29 5.13
C PRO A 62 17.45 -6.36 4.39
N PRO A 63 17.20 -5.15 4.92
CA PRO A 63 16.38 -4.16 4.24
C PRO A 63 16.92 -3.86 2.83
N TYR A 64 16.04 -3.93 1.84
CA TYR A 64 16.39 -3.67 0.44
C TYR A 64 16.75 -2.20 0.20
N LEU A 65 16.05 -1.27 0.83
CA LEU A 65 16.27 0.17 0.72
C LEU A 65 16.83 0.73 2.02
N THR A 66 17.72 1.69 1.92
CA THR A 66 18.38 2.32 3.07
C THR A 66 17.53 3.46 3.64
N ARG A 67 17.84 3.90 4.87
CA ARG A 67 17.26 5.14 5.45
C ARG A 67 17.50 6.36 4.55
N GLY A 68 18.71 6.47 3.99
CA GLY A 68 19.07 7.55 3.08
C GLY A 68 18.21 7.60 1.82
N PHE A 69 17.78 6.46 1.31
CA PHE A 69 16.84 6.41 0.20
C PHE A 69 15.50 7.08 0.57
N PHE A 70 14.91 6.70 1.70
CA PHE A 70 13.64 7.28 2.16
C PHE A 70 13.75 8.76 2.52
N GLN A 71 14.88 9.18 3.08
CA GLN A 71 15.17 10.60 3.33
C GLN A 71 15.22 11.41 2.02
N GLN A 72 15.83 10.86 0.97
CA GLN A 72 15.85 11.51 -0.34
C GLN A 72 14.46 11.58 -0.98
N MET A 73 13.66 10.52 -0.84
CA MET A 73 12.26 10.54 -1.29
C MET A 73 11.46 11.62 -0.58
N ALA A 74 11.56 11.69 0.74
CA ALA A 74 10.89 12.69 1.55
C ALA A 74 11.28 14.13 1.16
N ALA A 75 12.55 14.36 0.83
CA ALA A 75 13.07 15.67 0.48
C ALA A 75 12.78 16.10 -0.97
N ARG A 76 12.78 15.15 -1.92
CA ARG A 76 12.73 15.45 -3.36
C ARG A 76 11.37 15.31 -4.00
N MET A 77 10.50 14.52 -3.40
CA MET A 77 9.17 14.21 -3.93
C MET A 77 8.15 13.96 -2.80
N PRO A 78 8.07 14.90 -1.83
CA PRO A 78 7.18 14.73 -0.67
C PRO A 78 5.73 14.55 -1.09
N GLU A 79 5.25 15.26 -2.10
CA GLU A 79 3.88 15.26 -2.62
C GLU A 79 3.37 13.88 -3.08
N HIS A 80 4.28 12.92 -3.25
CA HIS A 80 3.94 11.55 -3.68
C HIS A 80 3.71 10.57 -2.53
N TRP A 81 3.81 11.01 -1.26
CA TRP A 81 3.79 10.07 -0.13
C TRP A 81 2.65 10.33 0.82
N LEU A 82 1.91 9.27 1.11
CA LEU A 82 0.89 9.18 2.14
C LEU A 82 1.29 8.06 3.09
N LEU A 83 1.40 8.39 4.37
CA LEU A 83 1.80 7.46 5.43
C LEU A 83 0.64 7.27 6.39
N PHE A 84 0.23 6.02 6.60
CA PHE A 84 -0.67 5.60 7.68
C PHE A 84 0.15 5.07 8.84
N ILE A 85 -0.20 5.48 10.05
CA ILE A 85 0.41 5.04 11.30
C ILE A 85 -0.70 4.51 12.20
N ALA A 86 -0.55 3.26 12.61
CA ALA A 86 -1.41 2.63 13.60
C ALA A 86 -0.85 2.89 15.00
N GLU A 87 -1.69 3.32 15.91
CA GLU A 87 -1.32 3.64 17.29
C GLU A 87 -2.20 2.84 18.26
N ARG A 88 -1.60 2.41 19.37
CA ARG A 88 -2.27 1.81 20.50
C ARG A 88 -1.74 2.38 21.79
N ASP A 89 -2.62 2.77 22.71
CA ASP A 89 -2.26 3.44 23.96
C ASP A 89 -1.34 4.66 23.77
N GLY A 90 -1.57 5.43 22.70
CA GLY A 90 -0.77 6.60 22.34
C GLY A 90 0.63 6.29 21.81
N GLN A 91 0.95 5.02 21.52
CA GLN A 91 2.23 4.61 20.95
C GLN A 91 2.07 4.07 19.53
N PRO A 92 2.94 4.46 18.58
CA PRO A 92 2.91 3.94 17.22
C PRO A 92 3.40 2.49 17.20
N ILE A 93 2.61 1.60 16.59
CA ILE A 93 2.86 0.15 16.55
C ILE A 93 3.08 -0.41 15.13
N ALA A 94 2.55 0.25 14.10
CA ALA A 94 2.69 -0.20 12.73
C ALA A 94 2.54 0.97 11.74
N SER A 95 3.03 0.79 10.52
CA SER A 95 2.87 1.78 9.46
C SER A 95 2.72 1.17 8.08
N SER A 96 2.03 1.89 7.19
CA SER A 96 1.86 1.58 5.78
C SER A 96 2.13 2.80 4.92
N LEU A 97 3.04 2.68 3.96
CA LEU A 97 3.41 3.75 3.04
C LEU A 97 2.73 3.54 1.68
N ILE A 98 2.06 4.56 1.22
CA ILE A 98 1.35 4.61 -0.06
C ILE A 98 2.03 5.64 -0.96
N ALA A 99 2.31 5.27 -2.20
CA ALA A 99 2.74 6.22 -3.21
C ALA A 99 1.51 6.74 -3.98
N LEU A 100 1.51 8.04 -4.29
CA LEU A 100 0.47 8.70 -5.04
C LEU A 100 1.00 9.12 -6.41
N SER A 101 0.24 8.86 -7.49
CA SER A 101 0.52 9.46 -8.78
C SER A 101 0.35 10.97 -8.69
N GLN A 102 1.10 11.74 -9.51
CA GLN A 102 0.91 13.20 -9.53
C GLN A 102 -0.54 13.56 -9.87
N GLY A 103 -1.20 14.23 -8.92
CA GLY A 103 -2.17 15.24 -9.24
C GLY A 103 -1.38 16.55 -9.41
N THR A 104 -1.78 17.44 -10.30
CA THR A 104 -1.15 18.75 -10.41
C THR A 104 -1.24 19.46 -9.06
N SER A 105 -0.10 19.67 -8.41
CA SER A 105 0.02 20.28 -7.10
C SER A 105 -0.39 21.76 -7.20
N SER A 106 -1.36 22.16 -6.42
CA SER A 106 -1.52 23.58 -6.08
C SER A 106 -0.44 23.97 -5.07
N ALA A 107 0.22 25.09 -5.29
CA ALA A 107 1.35 25.58 -4.49
C ALA A 107 1.02 25.91 -3.01
N ASN A 108 -0.20 25.65 -2.55
CA ASN A 108 -0.71 26.09 -1.25
C ASN A 108 -1.11 24.95 -0.30
N GLY A 109 -0.60 23.73 -0.50
CA GLY A 109 -0.88 22.62 0.44
C GLY A 109 -2.33 22.09 0.43
N GLN A 110 -3.23 22.68 -0.35
CA GLN A 110 -4.56 22.13 -0.62
C GLN A 110 -4.46 21.08 -1.73
N PHE A 111 -3.78 20.01 -1.38
CA PHE A 111 -3.66 18.85 -2.27
C PHE A 111 -5.06 18.31 -2.55
N TYR A 112 -5.43 18.17 -3.80
CA TYR A 112 -6.50 17.32 -4.30
C TYR A 112 -7.94 17.87 -4.42
N ALA A 113 -8.26 19.08 -4.01
CA ALA A 113 -9.63 19.57 -4.17
C ALA A 113 -10.05 19.72 -5.65
N GLU A 114 -9.11 20.11 -6.52
CA GLU A 114 -9.38 20.34 -7.95
C GLU A 114 -8.79 19.26 -8.89
N ASN A 115 -7.75 18.52 -8.44
CA ASN A 115 -7.08 17.49 -9.24
C ASN A 115 -6.54 16.37 -8.33
N PRO A 116 -7.39 15.41 -7.91
CA PRO A 116 -6.97 14.31 -7.07
C PRO A 116 -5.97 13.40 -7.82
N PRO A 117 -5.05 12.73 -7.11
CA PRO A 117 -4.18 11.72 -7.72
C PRO A 117 -5.04 10.68 -8.43
N HIS A 118 -4.65 10.32 -9.65
CA HIS A 118 -5.39 9.29 -10.39
C HIS A 118 -5.27 7.92 -9.75
N THR A 119 -4.11 7.61 -9.14
CA THR A 119 -3.81 6.30 -8.60
C THR A 119 -3.01 6.39 -7.31
N ALA A 120 -3.39 5.59 -6.34
CA ALA A 120 -2.64 5.31 -5.12
C ALA A 120 -2.07 3.89 -5.19
N TYR A 121 -0.81 3.73 -4.79
CA TYR A 121 -0.08 2.46 -4.85
C TYR A 121 0.36 2.03 -3.45
N GLY A 122 -0.12 0.90 -2.96
CA GLY A 122 0.40 0.27 -1.76
C GLY A 122 1.86 -0.13 -1.97
N ARG A 123 2.76 0.38 -1.11
CA ARG A 123 4.22 0.17 -1.30
C ARG A 123 4.84 -0.65 -0.20
N TYR A 124 4.87 -0.15 1.01
CA TYR A 124 5.60 -0.79 2.10
C TYR A 124 4.75 -0.83 3.35
N TRP A 125 4.94 -1.89 4.12
CA TRP A 125 4.26 -2.15 5.37
C TRP A 125 5.23 -2.74 6.38
N GLY A 126 4.96 -2.47 7.66
CA GLY A 126 5.57 -3.20 8.75
C GLY A 126 4.89 -2.90 10.08
N ALA A 127 5.07 -3.80 11.03
CA ALA A 127 4.52 -3.69 12.37
C ALA A 127 5.58 -4.07 13.42
N LEU A 128 5.62 -3.32 14.51
CA LEU A 128 6.45 -3.64 15.68
C LEU A 128 5.69 -4.52 16.67
N GLU A 129 4.36 -4.50 16.59
CA GLU A 129 3.47 -5.32 17.41
C GLU A 129 2.51 -6.13 16.55
N ARG A 130 2.21 -7.34 16.98
CA ARG A 130 1.26 -8.21 16.32
C ARG A 130 -0.16 -7.93 16.82
N VAL A 131 -1.03 -7.51 15.88
CA VAL A 131 -2.46 -7.37 16.09
C VAL A 131 -3.20 -8.07 14.97
N ASP A 132 -4.23 -8.84 15.29
CA ASP A 132 -5.03 -9.57 14.30
C ASP A 132 -5.66 -8.59 13.30
N CYS A 133 -5.54 -8.91 12.00
CA CYS A 133 -6.07 -8.13 10.88
C CYS A 133 -5.43 -6.74 10.67
N LEU A 134 -4.44 -6.33 11.48
CA LEU A 134 -3.81 -5.02 11.38
C LEU A 134 -3.21 -4.75 10.00
N HIS A 135 -2.56 -5.75 9.40
CA HIS A 135 -2.06 -5.65 8.02
C HIS A 135 -3.15 -5.27 7.03
N PHE A 136 -4.34 -5.87 7.13
CA PHE A 136 -5.43 -5.59 6.21
C PHE A 136 -6.03 -4.21 6.42
N GLU A 137 -6.17 -3.79 7.66
CA GLU A 137 -6.62 -2.43 7.99
C GLU A 137 -5.65 -1.39 7.45
N ALA A 138 -4.35 -1.51 7.77
CA ALA A 138 -3.34 -0.54 7.41
C ALA A 138 -3.02 -0.48 5.91
N CYS A 139 -3.06 -1.63 5.21
CA CYS A 139 -2.64 -1.71 3.80
C CYS A 139 -3.78 -1.62 2.81
N TYR A 140 -5.04 -1.84 3.24
CA TYR A 140 -6.19 -1.84 2.34
C TYR A 140 -7.33 -0.95 2.82
N TYR A 141 -7.86 -1.15 4.03
CA TYR A 141 -9.10 -0.50 4.42
C TYR A 141 -8.91 0.99 4.67
N GLN A 142 -7.91 1.39 5.42
CA GLN A 142 -7.57 2.79 5.63
C GLN A 142 -7.19 3.50 4.31
N PRO A 143 -6.30 2.92 3.44
CA PRO A 143 -6.01 3.53 2.14
C PRO A 143 -7.21 3.64 1.21
N ILE A 144 -8.08 2.63 1.13
CA ILE A 144 -9.30 2.69 0.29
C ILE A 144 -10.25 3.77 0.79
N GLU A 145 -10.49 3.83 2.10
CA GLU A 145 -11.35 4.84 2.71
C GLU A 145 -10.81 6.26 2.45
N TRP A 146 -9.49 6.43 2.61
CA TRP A 146 -8.81 7.69 2.31
C TRP A 146 -8.94 8.06 0.83
N CYS A 147 -8.72 7.10 -0.08
CA CYS A 147 -8.86 7.32 -1.53
C CYS A 147 -10.27 7.79 -1.91
N ILE A 148 -11.29 7.16 -1.33
CA ILE A 148 -12.69 7.54 -1.56
C ILE A 148 -12.95 8.97 -1.07
N ALA A 149 -12.50 9.30 0.14
CA ALA A 149 -12.70 10.62 0.72
C ALA A 149 -11.97 11.74 -0.05
N HIS A 150 -10.86 11.43 -0.72
CA HIS A 150 -10.03 12.39 -1.45
C HIS A 150 -10.17 12.31 -2.98
N GLY A 151 -11.14 11.54 -3.48
CA GLY A 151 -11.44 11.48 -4.93
C GLY A 151 -10.40 10.73 -5.77
N VAL A 152 -9.56 9.89 -5.16
CA VAL A 152 -8.58 9.06 -5.87
C VAL A 152 -9.31 7.95 -6.62
N GLY A 153 -9.14 7.90 -7.95
CA GLY A 153 -9.91 7.02 -8.82
C GLY A 153 -9.48 5.54 -8.80
N ARG A 154 -8.27 5.23 -8.36
CA ARG A 154 -7.70 3.87 -8.38
C ARG A 154 -6.80 3.61 -7.18
N PHE A 155 -6.92 2.42 -6.60
CA PHE A 155 -5.97 1.91 -5.62
C PHE A 155 -5.36 0.59 -6.10
N GLU A 156 -4.02 0.52 -6.14
CA GLU A 156 -3.26 -0.67 -6.56
C GLU A 156 -2.52 -1.28 -5.36
N GLY A 157 -2.84 -2.51 -5.04
CA GLY A 157 -2.25 -3.24 -3.91
C GLY A 157 -0.89 -3.90 -4.22
N GLY A 158 -0.30 -3.65 -5.39
CA GLY A 158 0.96 -4.25 -5.84
C GLY A 158 0.82 -5.69 -6.36
N ALA A 159 1.93 -6.30 -6.81
CA ALA A 159 1.98 -7.66 -7.31
C ALA A 159 1.76 -8.68 -6.18
N GLN A 160 1.30 -9.89 -6.56
CA GLN A 160 1.13 -11.10 -5.74
C GLN A 160 0.05 -11.02 -4.64
N GLY A 161 -0.55 -12.17 -4.36
CA GLY A 161 -1.39 -12.44 -3.21
C GLY A 161 -2.89 -12.59 -3.50
N GLU A 162 -3.39 -13.82 -3.52
CA GLU A 162 -4.81 -14.15 -3.64
C GLU A 162 -5.69 -13.47 -2.57
N HIS A 163 -5.11 -13.21 -1.39
CA HIS A 163 -5.78 -12.48 -0.32
C HIS A 163 -6.24 -11.08 -0.73
N LYS A 164 -5.65 -10.49 -1.77
CA LYS A 164 -6.05 -9.18 -2.32
C LYS A 164 -7.38 -9.26 -3.07
N MET A 165 -7.62 -10.34 -3.82
CA MET A 165 -8.91 -10.56 -4.49
C MET A 165 -10.05 -10.69 -3.49
N ALA A 166 -9.79 -11.32 -2.33
CA ALA A 166 -10.75 -11.38 -1.24
C ALA A 166 -11.09 -9.99 -0.66
N ARG A 167 -10.27 -8.98 -0.95
CA ARG A 167 -10.44 -7.57 -0.52
C ARG A 167 -10.79 -6.63 -1.67
N ALA A 168 -11.43 -7.18 -2.71
CA ALA A 168 -11.92 -6.44 -3.87
C ALA A 168 -10.84 -5.79 -4.76
N LEU A 169 -9.57 -6.17 -4.60
CA LEU A 169 -8.53 -5.78 -5.54
C LEU A 169 -8.55 -6.77 -6.71
N LEU A 170 -9.05 -6.33 -7.83
CA LEU A 170 -9.15 -7.15 -9.03
C LEU A 170 -7.79 -7.23 -9.74
N PRO A 171 -7.44 -8.39 -10.34
CA PRO A 171 -6.24 -8.50 -11.14
C PRO A 171 -6.33 -7.60 -12.38
N VAL A 172 -5.20 -6.98 -12.70
CA VAL A 172 -5.05 -6.14 -13.90
C VAL A 172 -3.83 -6.62 -14.66
N ARG A 173 -3.97 -6.79 -15.97
CA ARG A 173 -2.85 -7.17 -16.84
C ARG A 173 -1.84 -6.03 -16.87
N THR A 174 -0.60 -6.34 -16.48
CA THR A 174 0.54 -5.43 -16.60
C THR A 174 1.54 -5.99 -17.60
N THR A 175 2.30 -5.11 -18.24
CA THR A 175 3.34 -5.51 -19.18
C THR A 175 4.69 -4.97 -18.74
N SER A 176 5.70 -5.83 -18.76
CA SER A 176 7.09 -5.43 -18.56
C SER A 176 7.94 -5.93 -19.72
N ALA A 177 9.04 -5.23 -20.00
CA ALA A 177 10.00 -5.63 -21.03
C ALA A 177 11.40 -5.70 -20.40
N HIS A 178 12.09 -6.79 -20.67
CA HIS A 178 13.41 -7.06 -20.11
C HIS A 178 14.40 -7.40 -21.25
N TRP A 179 15.58 -6.83 -21.16
CA TRP A 179 16.71 -7.22 -22.01
C TRP A 179 17.75 -7.94 -21.19
N LEU A 180 18.25 -9.06 -21.71
CA LEU A 180 19.22 -9.92 -21.04
C LEU A 180 20.43 -10.10 -21.96
N ALA A 181 21.60 -9.71 -21.47
CA ALA A 181 22.84 -9.76 -22.24
C ALA A 181 23.29 -11.19 -22.59
N HIS A 182 23.01 -12.17 -21.72
CA HIS A 182 23.45 -13.55 -21.90
C HIS A 182 22.37 -14.38 -22.62
N PRO A 183 22.62 -14.91 -23.84
CA PRO A 183 21.59 -15.59 -24.65
C PRO A 183 20.92 -16.78 -23.93
N ALA A 184 21.71 -17.63 -23.26
CA ALA A 184 21.16 -18.80 -22.56
C ALA A 184 20.20 -18.43 -21.41
N PHE A 185 20.43 -17.28 -20.74
CA PHE A 185 19.47 -16.77 -19.76
C PHE A 185 18.23 -16.19 -20.42
N ALA A 186 18.39 -15.48 -21.55
CA ALA A 186 17.28 -14.96 -22.32
C ALA A 186 16.34 -16.10 -22.75
N ASP A 187 16.91 -17.15 -23.35
CA ASP A 187 16.13 -18.34 -23.78
C ASP A 187 15.45 -19.09 -22.63
N ALA A 188 16.10 -19.19 -21.47
CA ALA A 188 15.53 -19.86 -20.31
C ALA A 188 14.34 -19.06 -19.73
N ILE A 189 14.46 -17.74 -19.68
CA ILE A 189 13.41 -16.84 -19.20
C ILE A 189 12.26 -16.80 -20.19
N ASP A 190 12.52 -16.72 -21.48
CA ASP A 190 11.49 -16.75 -22.52
C ASP A 190 10.62 -18.00 -22.42
N ARG A 191 11.23 -19.18 -22.30
CA ARG A 191 10.49 -20.43 -22.05
C ARG A 191 9.71 -20.44 -20.75
N HIS A 192 10.18 -19.77 -19.71
CA HIS A 192 9.46 -19.66 -18.45
C HIS A 192 8.23 -18.75 -18.61
N LEU A 193 8.40 -17.58 -19.24
CA LEU A 193 7.34 -16.61 -19.47
C LEU A 193 6.22 -17.16 -20.38
N GLN A 194 6.57 -17.94 -21.40
CA GLN A 194 5.58 -18.62 -22.24
C GLN A 194 4.67 -19.53 -21.40
N ARG A 195 5.25 -20.36 -20.53
CA ARG A 195 4.50 -21.27 -19.64
C ARG A 195 3.67 -20.52 -18.58
N GLU A 196 4.22 -19.42 -18.03
CA GLU A 196 3.52 -18.58 -17.08
C GLU A 196 2.34 -17.85 -17.74
N GLY A 197 2.54 -17.35 -18.98
CA GLY A 197 1.49 -16.69 -19.75
C GLY A 197 0.28 -17.57 -20.01
N GLU A 198 0.50 -18.84 -20.34
CA GLU A 198 -0.58 -19.83 -20.50
C GLU A 198 -1.39 -20.03 -19.21
N GLY A 199 -0.74 -19.93 -18.04
CA GLY A 199 -1.39 -20.01 -16.74
C GLY A 199 -2.19 -18.75 -16.37
N VAL A 200 -1.71 -17.58 -16.77
CA VAL A 200 -2.35 -16.28 -16.47
C VAL A 200 -3.59 -16.04 -17.34
N ASP A 201 -3.59 -16.50 -18.59
CA ASP A 201 -4.76 -16.36 -19.49
C ASP A 201 -5.96 -17.23 -19.05
N GLY A 202 -5.78 -18.10 -18.05
CA GLY A 202 -6.83 -18.91 -17.41
C GLY A 202 -7.47 -18.27 -16.17
N TYR A 203 -7.01 -17.07 -15.76
CA TYR A 203 -7.59 -16.27 -14.67
C TYR A 203 -8.54 -15.25 -15.23
#